data_05687a6c50d68ee500271d73f6805f73
#
_entry.id   05687a6c50d68ee500271d73f6805f73
#
_cell.length_a   1.000
_cell.length_b   1.000
_cell.length_c   1.000
_cell.angle_alpha   90.00
_cell.angle_beta   90.00
_cell.angle_gamma   90.00
#
_symmetry.space_group_name_H-M   'P 1'
#
loop_
_entity.id
_entity.type
_entity.pdbx_description
1 polymer ?
#
loop_
_entity_poly.entity_id
_entity_poly.type
_entity_poly.pdbx_seq_one_letter_code
_entity_poly.pdbx_strand_id
1 'polypeptide(L)'
;MDYIPIELNSGEELIYLRFENPLAGIWTIRVYAQGSAGTARFHSWLPITAFLNEPVYFLRPDPYTTMTEPSYCENAISLTYYDSSNNSFSIDSGRGFQRQGLIKPDLSVAGGRVQTA
;
A
#
# COMPACT_ATOMS: atom_id res chain seq x y z
N MET A 1 -18.74 -0.56 -13.17
CA MET A 1 -17.82 -1.01 -12.11
C MET A 1 -17.65 -2.50 -12.28
N ASP A 2 -16.46 -2.92 -12.55
CA ASP A 2 -16.10 -4.32 -12.67
C ASP A 2 -15.44 -4.80 -11.40
N TYR A 3 -15.72 -6.02 -11.03
CA TYR A 3 -15.25 -6.65 -9.83
C TYR A 3 -14.65 -8.00 -10.20
N ILE A 4 -13.41 -8.22 -9.86
CA ILE A 4 -12.69 -9.46 -10.13
C ILE A 4 -12.13 -9.98 -8.82
N PRO A 5 -12.68 -11.07 -8.26
CA PRO A 5 -12.06 -11.74 -7.12
C PRO A 5 -10.92 -12.63 -7.61
N ILE A 6 -9.82 -12.62 -6.92
CA ILE A 6 -8.65 -13.46 -7.17
C ILE A 6 -8.26 -14.12 -5.85
N GLU A 7 -8.34 -15.43 -5.78
CA GLU A 7 -7.82 -16.20 -4.66
C GLU A 7 -6.30 -16.35 -4.82
N LEU A 8 -5.57 -16.01 -3.77
CA LEU A 8 -4.13 -16.16 -3.72
C LEU A 8 -3.75 -17.48 -3.05
N ASN A 9 -2.62 -18.06 -3.45
CA ASN A 9 -2.08 -19.28 -2.85
C ASN A 9 -1.81 -19.16 -1.33
N SER A 10 -1.73 -17.94 -0.82
CA SER A 10 -1.57 -17.64 0.62
C SER A 10 -2.86 -17.80 1.43
N GLY A 11 -4.00 -18.08 0.79
CA GLY A 11 -5.33 -18.07 1.43
C GLY A 11 -5.89 -16.65 1.62
N GLU A 12 -5.23 -15.65 1.06
CA GLU A 12 -5.74 -14.29 0.99
C GLU A 12 -6.59 -14.09 -0.27
N GLU A 13 -7.57 -13.22 -0.19
CA GLU A 13 -8.39 -12.83 -1.33
C GLU A 13 -8.01 -11.43 -1.79
N LEU A 14 -7.77 -11.28 -3.08
CA LEU A 14 -7.58 -9.99 -3.72
C LEU A 14 -8.85 -9.62 -4.49
N ILE A 15 -9.38 -8.46 -4.21
CA ILE A 15 -10.52 -7.90 -4.93
C ILE A 15 -10.02 -6.72 -5.75
N TYR A 16 -10.08 -6.84 -7.06
CA TYR A 16 -9.77 -5.75 -7.97
C TYR A 16 -11.05 -5.04 -8.38
N LEU A 17 -11.10 -3.73 -8.14
CA LEU A 17 -12.24 -2.87 -8.49
C LEU A 17 -11.84 -1.92 -9.62
N ARG A 18 -12.54 -1.99 -10.73
CA ARG A 18 -12.38 -1.06 -11.85
C ARG A 18 -13.60 -0.15 -11.97
N PHE A 19 -13.34 1.13 -11.99
CA PHE A 19 -14.36 2.16 -12.22
C PHE A 19 -14.12 2.78 -13.59
N GLU A 20 -15.11 2.71 -14.47
CA GLU A 20 -15.08 3.36 -15.77
C GLU A 20 -15.91 4.65 -15.70
N ASN A 21 -15.29 5.77 -16.04
CA ASN A 21 -15.90 7.09 -16.01
C ASN A 21 -16.68 7.38 -14.70
N PRO A 22 -16.05 7.26 -13.53
CA PRO A 22 -16.73 7.53 -12.28
C PRO A 22 -17.12 9.01 -12.19
N LEU A 23 -18.26 9.28 -11.62
CA LEU A 23 -18.64 10.65 -11.30
C LEU A 23 -17.72 11.20 -10.22
N ALA A 24 -17.33 12.47 -10.37
CA ALA A 24 -16.56 13.15 -9.35
C ALA A 24 -17.34 13.22 -8.04
N GLY A 25 -16.66 13.03 -6.92
CA GLY A 25 -17.27 13.10 -5.61
C GLY A 25 -16.68 12.11 -4.61
N ILE A 26 -17.34 11.97 -3.48
CA ILE A 26 -16.92 11.05 -2.41
C ILE A 26 -17.55 9.68 -2.66
N TRP A 27 -16.70 8.69 -2.77
CA TRP A 27 -17.10 7.30 -2.90
C TRP A 27 -16.86 6.54 -1.60
N THR A 28 -17.79 5.68 -1.24
CA THR A 28 -17.67 4.80 -0.07
C THR A 28 -17.69 3.36 -0.52
N ILE A 29 -16.62 2.63 -0.22
CA ILE A 29 -16.53 1.18 -0.45
C ILE A 29 -16.79 0.50 0.88
N ARG A 30 -17.75 -0.43 0.90
CA ARG A 30 -18.05 -1.26 2.06
C ARG A 30 -17.69 -2.70 1.77
N VAL A 31 -16.90 -3.28 2.64
CA VAL A 31 -16.46 -4.67 2.54
C VAL A 31 -17.24 -5.50 3.55
N TYR A 32 -17.80 -6.60 3.11
CA TYR A 32 -18.56 -7.53 3.94
C TYR A 32 -17.93 -8.91 3.85
N ALA A 33 -17.65 -9.52 5.00
CA ALA A 33 -17.26 -10.93 5.05
C ALA A 33 -18.52 -11.81 5.04
N GLN A 34 -18.51 -12.86 4.23
CA GLN A 34 -19.53 -13.92 4.28
C GLN A 34 -19.02 -15.04 5.18
N GLY A 35 -19.84 -15.48 6.13
CA GLY A 35 -19.53 -16.62 7.01
C GLY A 35 -19.55 -16.28 8.49
N SER A 36 -19.12 -17.20 9.32
CA SER A 36 -19.11 -17.06 10.77
C SER A 36 -18.10 -15.99 11.19
N ALA A 37 -18.59 -15.08 12.01
CA ALA A 37 -17.94 -13.87 12.45
C ALA A 37 -16.53 -14.06 13.05
N GLY A 38 -15.52 -13.93 12.21
CA GLY A 38 -14.18 -13.58 12.64
C GLY A 38 -13.90 -12.11 12.35
N THR A 39 -12.88 -11.57 12.96
CA THR A 39 -12.39 -10.22 12.61
C THR A 39 -11.67 -10.31 11.29
N ALA A 40 -12.29 -9.82 10.21
CA ALA A 40 -11.64 -9.69 8.93
C ALA A 40 -10.81 -8.40 8.89
N ARG A 41 -9.57 -8.50 8.42
CA ARG A 41 -8.73 -7.35 8.11
C ARG A 41 -8.61 -7.26 6.60
N PHE A 42 -8.71 -6.06 6.07
CA PHE A 42 -8.43 -5.79 4.68
C PHE A 42 -7.55 -4.56 4.53
N HIS A 43 -6.82 -4.52 3.45
CA HIS A 43 -6.05 -3.37 3.02
C HIS A 43 -6.58 -2.93 1.66
N SER A 44 -6.51 -1.66 1.37
CA SER A 44 -6.87 -1.12 0.07
C SER A 44 -5.78 -0.20 -0.44
N TRP A 45 -5.51 -0.31 -1.73
CA TRP A 45 -4.50 0.47 -2.41
C TRP A 45 -5.12 1.15 -3.62
N LEU A 46 -4.63 2.31 -3.95
CA LEU A 46 -4.84 2.96 -5.22
C LEU A 46 -3.67 2.65 -6.15
N PRO A 47 -3.88 2.57 -7.45
CA PRO A 47 -2.79 2.55 -8.41
C PRO A 47 -1.88 3.77 -8.24
N ILE A 48 -0.65 3.65 -8.72
CA ILE A 48 0.25 4.81 -8.81
C ILE A 48 -0.39 5.88 -9.70
N THR A 49 -0.14 7.13 -9.36
CA THR A 49 -0.76 8.31 -10.00
C THR A 49 -0.64 8.33 -11.52
N ALA A 50 0.42 7.73 -12.08
CA ALA A 50 0.61 7.62 -13.53
C ALA A 50 -0.47 6.78 -14.24
N PHE A 51 -1.18 5.93 -13.52
CA PHE A 51 -2.29 5.12 -14.06
C PHE A 51 -3.67 5.67 -13.74
N LEU A 52 -3.73 6.83 -13.09
CA LEU A 52 -4.98 7.50 -12.77
C LEU A 52 -5.17 8.68 -13.74
N ASN A 53 -6.31 8.74 -14.39
CA ASN A 53 -6.64 9.85 -15.29
C ASN A 53 -6.94 11.14 -14.51
N GLU A 54 -7.43 11.00 -13.28
CA GLU A 54 -7.81 12.10 -12.39
C GLU A 54 -7.25 11.87 -11.00
N PRO A 55 -7.01 12.92 -10.20
CA PRO A 55 -6.52 12.78 -8.84
C PRO A 55 -7.52 12.02 -7.96
N VAL A 56 -7.10 10.87 -7.45
CA VAL A 56 -7.87 10.05 -6.51
C VAL A 56 -7.02 9.80 -5.27
N TYR A 57 -7.62 9.93 -4.12
CA TYR A 57 -6.92 9.71 -2.85
C TYR A 57 -7.89 9.21 -1.76
N PHE A 58 -7.35 8.54 -0.77
CA PHE A 58 -8.11 8.18 0.42
C PHE A 58 -8.30 9.41 1.31
N LEU A 59 -9.51 9.60 1.81
CA LEU A 59 -9.78 10.71 2.75
C LEU A 59 -9.05 10.54 4.09
N ARG A 60 -8.78 9.31 4.48
CA ARG A 60 -8.04 8.96 5.70
C ARG A 60 -7.05 7.85 5.37
N PRO A 61 -5.92 8.19 4.73
CA PRO A 61 -4.89 7.20 4.42
C PRO A 61 -4.19 6.74 5.69
N ASP A 62 -3.84 5.46 5.74
CA ASP A 62 -2.97 4.91 6.77
C ASP A 62 -1.56 4.77 6.17
N PRO A 63 -0.53 5.41 6.74
CA PRO A 63 0.83 5.32 6.24
C PRO A 63 1.52 3.99 6.58
N TYR A 64 0.96 3.20 7.48
CA TYR A 64 1.51 1.91 7.84
C TYR A 64 1.08 0.81 6.88
N THR A 65 1.91 -0.23 6.75
CA THR A 65 1.67 -1.35 5.83
C THR A 65 1.56 -0.90 4.36
N THR A 66 2.42 0.04 3.98
CA THR A 66 2.43 0.63 2.63
C THR A 66 3.55 0.09 1.75
N MET A 67 4.32 -0.86 2.23
CA MET A 67 5.31 -1.56 1.40
C MET A 67 4.59 -2.47 0.39
N THR A 68 5.18 -2.58 -0.79
CA THR A 68 4.68 -3.40 -1.89
C THR A 68 5.70 -4.47 -2.27
N GLU A 69 5.28 -5.47 -2.99
CA GLU A 69 6.20 -6.45 -3.54
C GLU A 69 7.12 -5.81 -4.61
N PRO A 70 8.38 -6.26 -4.69
CA PRO A 70 8.99 -7.41 -4.00
C PRO A 70 9.60 -7.10 -2.63
N SER A 71 9.34 -5.94 -2.04
CA SER A 71 9.94 -5.51 -0.78
C SER A 71 9.59 -6.40 0.42
N TYR A 72 8.56 -7.23 0.26
CA TYR A 72 8.14 -8.18 1.29
C TYR A 72 8.88 -9.52 1.24
N CYS A 73 9.67 -9.79 0.22
CA CYS A 73 10.38 -11.05 0.13
C CYS A 73 11.28 -11.25 1.37
N GLU A 74 11.17 -12.41 2.00
CA GLU A 74 11.94 -12.75 3.19
C GLU A 74 13.44 -12.68 2.93
N ASN A 75 13.86 -13.13 1.76
CA ASN A 75 15.26 -13.18 1.34
C ASN A 75 15.76 -11.89 0.64
N ALA A 76 14.93 -10.84 0.58
CA ALA A 76 15.32 -9.57 0.03
C ALA A 76 15.67 -8.58 1.14
N ILE A 77 16.70 -7.78 0.96
CA ILE A 77 16.99 -6.64 1.82
C ILE A 77 16.16 -5.46 1.31
N SER A 78 15.21 -5.01 2.10
CA SER A 78 14.36 -3.87 1.79
C SER A 78 14.83 -2.62 2.52
N LEU A 79 14.86 -1.53 1.78
CA LEU A 79 15.34 -0.25 2.29
C LEU A 79 14.19 0.75 2.32
N THR A 80 14.16 1.52 3.36
CA THR A 80 13.40 2.78 3.44
C THR A 80 14.38 3.94 3.43
N TYR A 81 13.89 5.15 3.25
CA TYR A 81 14.76 6.31 3.29
C TYR A 81 14.20 7.43 4.17
N TYR A 82 15.12 8.21 4.71
CA TYR A 82 14.82 9.40 5.49
C TYR A 82 15.47 10.65 4.85
N ASP A 83 14.86 11.79 5.11
CA ASP A 83 15.43 13.08 4.71
C ASP A 83 16.53 13.46 5.70
N SER A 84 17.77 13.45 5.23
CA SER A 84 18.96 13.76 6.05
C SER A 84 19.05 15.24 6.45
N SER A 85 18.32 16.13 5.77
CA SER A 85 18.34 17.55 6.08
C SER A 85 17.61 17.91 7.38
N ASN A 86 16.58 17.15 7.69
CA ASN A 86 15.72 17.39 8.86
C ASN A 86 15.53 16.15 9.75
N ASN A 87 16.21 15.04 9.43
CA ASN A 87 16.10 13.76 10.10
C ASN A 87 14.65 13.23 10.20
N SER A 88 13.80 13.58 9.23
CA SER A 88 12.42 13.10 9.18
C SER A 88 12.29 11.89 8.28
N PHE A 89 11.31 11.07 8.58
CA PHE A 89 10.94 9.97 7.71
C PHE A 89 10.34 10.51 6.41
N SER A 90 10.79 10.03 5.26
CA SER A 90 10.24 10.49 3.99
C SER A 90 8.79 10.01 3.82
N ILE A 91 7.93 10.92 3.36
CA ILE A 91 6.52 10.60 3.08
C ILE A 91 6.37 9.60 1.93
N ASP A 92 7.33 9.60 1.00
CA ASP A 92 7.32 8.73 -0.18
C ASP A 92 7.91 7.34 0.10
N SER A 93 8.40 7.12 1.32
CA SER A 93 8.99 5.85 1.69
C SER A 93 7.95 4.90 2.28
N GLY A 94 7.90 3.68 1.76
CA GLY A 94 7.04 2.62 2.28
C GLY A 94 7.34 2.31 3.74
N ARG A 95 6.29 2.04 4.52
CA ARG A 95 6.38 1.68 5.94
C ARG A 95 5.75 0.31 6.15
N GLY A 96 6.47 -0.58 6.81
CA GLY A 96 5.97 -1.89 7.25
C GLY A 96 5.40 -1.76 8.64
N PHE A 97 4.60 -2.65 9.07
CA PHE A 97 4.81 -4.08 9.23
C PHE A 97 4.18 -4.89 8.10
N GLN A 98 4.76 -6.04 7.84
CA GLN A 98 4.17 -7.01 6.94
C GLN A 98 2.98 -7.71 7.62
N ARG A 99 1.96 -8.12 6.84
CA ARG A 99 0.77 -8.80 7.35
C ARG A 99 1.08 -10.11 8.09
N GLN A 100 2.15 -10.79 7.69
CA GLN A 100 2.58 -12.06 8.26
C GLN A 100 3.52 -11.91 9.46
N GLY A 101 3.72 -10.69 9.97
CA GLY A 101 4.52 -10.43 11.16
C GLY A 101 6.02 -10.25 10.91
N LEU A 102 6.49 -10.32 9.67
CA LEU A 102 7.86 -9.96 9.34
C LEU A 102 8.07 -8.46 9.52
N ILE A 103 9.17 -8.11 10.17
CA ILE A 103 9.56 -6.70 10.33
C ILE A 103 10.29 -6.27 9.06
N LYS A 104 9.68 -5.38 8.31
CA LYS A 104 10.25 -4.74 7.12
C LYS A 104 9.91 -3.26 7.16
N PRO A 105 10.70 -2.36 6.62
CA PRO A 105 11.99 -2.57 5.93
C PRO A 105 13.11 -2.97 6.90
N ASP A 106 14.20 -3.55 6.35
CA ASP A 106 15.34 -4.00 7.15
C ASP A 106 16.22 -2.86 7.61
N LEU A 107 16.39 -1.86 6.77
CA LEU A 107 17.29 -0.72 7.00
C LEU A 107 16.65 0.59 6.54
N SER A 108 17.09 1.67 7.16
CA SER A 108 16.79 3.03 6.71
C SER A 108 18.09 3.72 6.27
N VAL A 109 18.07 4.34 5.11
CA VAL A 109 19.21 5.04 4.53
C VAL A 109 18.88 6.51 4.29
N ALA A 110 19.89 7.37 4.22
CA ALA A 110 19.68 8.74 3.82
C ALA A 110 19.25 8.78 2.36
N GLY A 111 18.10 9.38 2.10
CA GLY A 111 17.51 9.55 0.77
C GLY A 111 17.33 11.01 0.42
N GLY A 112 16.77 11.27 -0.73
CA GLY A 112 16.58 12.61 -1.25
C GLY A 112 17.66 13.00 -2.26
N ARG A 113 17.98 14.28 -2.34
CA ARG A 113 19.03 14.76 -3.24
C ARG A 113 20.41 14.40 -2.69
N VAL A 114 20.93 13.26 -3.10
CA VAL A 114 22.33 12.92 -2.85
C VAL A 114 23.17 13.70 -3.86
N GLN A 115 23.97 14.66 -3.37
CA GLN A 115 25.00 15.28 -4.20
C GLN A 115 26.14 14.27 -4.34
N THR A 116 26.33 13.80 -5.55
CA THR A 116 27.54 13.07 -5.91
C THR A 116 28.63 14.09 -6.25
N ALA A 117 29.80 13.90 -5.70
CA ALA A 117 31.01 14.71 -6.01
C ALA A 117 31.46 14.45 -7.45
#